data_acd3a583b919de13b7e005678f12bb72
#
_entry.id   acd3a583b919de13b7e005678f12bb72
#
_cell.length_a   1.000
_cell.length_b   1.000
_cell.length_c   1.000
_cell.angle_alpha   90.00
_cell.angle_beta   90.00
_cell.angle_gamma   90.00
#
_symmetry.space_group_name_H-M   'P 1'
#
loop_
_entity.id
_entity.type
_entity.pdbx_description
1 polymer ?
#
loop_
_entity_poly.entity_id
_entity_poly.type
_entity_poly.pdbx_seq_one_letter_code
_entity_poly.pdbx_strand_id
1 'polypeptide(L)'
;TNGGTLPQDIAQIVAHVHAEFGVKHDIGIHTHDDCGLAVAGALAGFAAGAVHIQGTANGYGERCGNANLCSIIPTLKLKLGVDCVSDEQLQSLTDASRFVASICNLNQDPHAPYVGASAFAHKAGYHADAMRKDPMSYQHVAPDAVGNQSRILISELSGKAAIASRVEAMGLELGEPDRSRTIALQM
;
A
#
# COMPACT_ATOMS: atom_id res chain seq x y z
N THR A 1 12.16 -16.46 10.68
CA THR A 1 11.09 -17.46 10.86
C THR A 1 10.97 -18.34 9.62
N ASN A 2 10.26 -19.47 9.73
CA ASN A 2 9.97 -20.35 8.58
C ASN A 2 8.74 -19.92 7.77
N GLY A 3 8.16 -18.76 8.10
CA GLY A 3 6.97 -18.21 7.44
C GLY A 3 5.63 -18.73 7.96
N GLY A 4 5.61 -19.72 8.86
CA GLY A 4 4.39 -20.31 9.40
C GLY A 4 4.02 -19.87 10.81
N THR A 5 4.85 -19.06 11.47
CA THR A 5 4.59 -18.57 12.84
C THR A 5 3.60 -17.42 12.80
N LEU A 6 2.58 -17.46 13.65
CA LEU A 6 1.56 -16.44 13.70
C LEU A 6 2.09 -15.14 14.35
N PRO A 7 1.55 -13.95 14.01
CA PRO A 7 2.02 -12.69 14.55
C PRO A 7 2.00 -12.60 16.08
N GLN A 8 0.98 -13.16 16.74
CA GLN A 8 0.90 -13.18 18.21
C GLN A 8 2.02 -14.04 18.85
N ASP A 9 2.39 -15.15 18.21
CA ASP A 9 3.46 -16.01 18.70
C ASP A 9 4.82 -15.33 18.50
N ILE A 10 5.01 -14.65 17.37
CA ILE A 10 6.18 -13.80 17.10
C ILE A 10 6.31 -12.72 18.16
N ALA A 11 5.22 -12.02 18.52
CA ALA A 11 5.23 -11.01 19.56
C ALA A 11 5.66 -11.58 20.91
N GLN A 12 5.16 -12.76 21.30
CA GLN A 12 5.54 -13.42 22.55
C GLN A 12 7.02 -13.80 22.56
N ILE A 13 7.52 -14.38 21.47
CA ILE A 13 8.93 -14.77 21.34
C ILE A 13 9.83 -13.53 21.42
N VAL A 14 9.50 -12.48 20.67
CA VAL A 14 10.30 -11.24 20.67
C VAL A 14 10.26 -10.57 22.03
N ALA A 15 9.10 -10.50 22.70
CA ALA A 15 8.98 -9.94 24.04
C ALA A 15 9.86 -10.70 25.06
N HIS A 16 9.88 -12.04 24.98
CA HIS A 16 10.74 -12.86 25.84
C HIS A 16 12.24 -12.59 25.58
N VAL A 17 12.65 -12.59 24.30
CA VAL A 17 14.03 -12.30 23.91
C VAL A 17 14.41 -10.86 24.31
N HIS A 18 13.51 -9.91 24.14
CA HIS A 18 13.75 -8.52 24.54
C HIS A 18 13.91 -8.38 26.06
N ALA A 19 13.11 -9.08 26.85
CA ALA A 19 13.23 -9.06 28.30
C ALA A 19 14.60 -9.59 28.78
N GLU A 20 15.15 -10.60 28.12
CA GLU A 20 16.43 -11.20 28.49
C GLU A 20 17.65 -10.41 27.97
N PHE A 21 17.57 -9.87 26.76
CA PHE A 21 18.71 -9.32 26.03
C PHE A 21 18.57 -7.87 25.60
N GLY A 22 17.34 -7.31 25.54
CA GLY A 22 17.06 -6.00 24.94
C GLY A 22 17.71 -4.81 25.61
N VAL A 23 18.12 -4.93 26.89
CA VAL A 23 18.88 -3.88 27.59
C VAL A 23 20.31 -3.75 27.06
N LYS A 24 20.86 -4.82 26.50
CA LYS A 24 22.26 -4.90 26.05
C LYS A 24 22.43 -5.00 24.54
N HIS A 25 21.38 -5.40 23.85
CA HIS A 25 21.44 -5.72 22.41
C HIS A 25 20.19 -5.24 21.69
N ASP A 26 20.38 -4.68 20.51
CA ASP A 26 19.28 -4.40 19.59
C ASP A 26 18.72 -5.72 19.04
N ILE A 27 17.41 -5.87 19.13
CA ILE A 27 16.70 -7.05 18.62
C ILE A 27 16.19 -6.76 17.21
N GLY A 28 16.55 -7.63 16.27
CA GLY A 28 16.06 -7.59 14.89
C GLY A 28 15.06 -8.70 14.62
N ILE A 29 14.16 -8.44 13.65
CA ILE A 29 13.20 -9.43 13.15
C ILE A 29 13.27 -9.56 11.64
N HIS A 30 13.22 -10.82 11.16
CA HIS A 30 13.14 -11.18 9.76
C HIS A 30 12.07 -12.25 9.59
N THR A 31 11.06 -11.96 8.78
CA THR A 31 9.90 -12.83 8.56
C THR A 31 9.76 -13.21 7.11
N HIS A 32 9.25 -14.44 6.87
CA HIS A 32 8.87 -14.98 5.56
C HIS A 32 7.35 -15.01 5.42
N ASP A 33 6.86 -15.05 4.18
CA ASP A 33 5.46 -14.80 3.85
C ASP A 33 4.66 -16.06 3.48
N ASP A 34 5.10 -17.24 3.92
CA ASP A 34 4.51 -18.54 3.57
C ASP A 34 3.01 -18.65 3.96
N CYS A 35 2.60 -17.91 4.98
CA CYS A 35 1.18 -17.80 5.39
C CYS A 35 0.54 -16.46 4.98
N GLY A 36 1.20 -15.59 4.21
CA GLY A 36 0.71 -14.24 3.90
C GLY A 36 0.73 -13.29 5.10
N LEU A 37 1.53 -13.56 6.14
CA LEU A 37 1.53 -12.84 7.41
C LEU A 37 2.88 -12.18 7.75
N ALA A 38 3.82 -12.13 6.80
CA ALA A 38 5.16 -11.61 7.07
C ALA A 38 5.15 -10.16 7.56
N VAL A 39 4.39 -9.29 6.92
CA VAL A 39 4.25 -7.88 7.32
C VAL A 39 3.65 -7.78 8.72
N ALA A 40 2.56 -8.50 8.98
CA ALA A 40 1.91 -8.51 10.29
C ALA A 40 2.83 -9.05 11.38
N GLY A 41 3.59 -10.11 11.07
CA GLY A 41 4.58 -10.69 11.98
C GLY A 41 5.73 -9.73 12.29
N ALA A 42 6.26 -9.03 11.28
CA ALA A 42 7.30 -8.02 11.45
C ALA A 42 6.84 -6.85 12.34
N LEU A 43 5.62 -6.34 12.10
CA LEU A 43 5.04 -5.26 12.92
C LEU A 43 4.72 -5.73 14.34
N ALA A 44 4.28 -6.98 14.53
CA ALA A 44 4.07 -7.56 15.86
C ALA A 44 5.39 -7.71 16.64
N GLY A 45 6.47 -8.13 15.95
CA GLY A 45 7.81 -8.16 16.55
C GLY A 45 8.32 -6.77 16.92
N PHE A 46 8.09 -5.78 16.06
CA PHE A 46 8.43 -4.37 16.37
C PHE A 46 7.69 -3.88 17.61
N ALA A 47 6.38 -4.10 17.69
CA ALA A 47 5.58 -3.71 18.86
C ALA A 47 6.02 -4.42 20.16
N ALA A 48 6.64 -5.60 20.05
CA ALA A 48 7.15 -6.39 21.16
C ALA A 48 8.60 -6.06 21.57
N GLY A 49 9.24 -5.06 20.93
CA GLY A 49 10.57 -4.56 21.31
C GLY A 49 11.69 -4.79 20.30
N ALA A 50 11.40 -5.35 19.11
CA ALA A 50 12.38 -5.34 18.03
C ALA A 50 12.57 -3.90 17.49
N VAL A 51 13.81 -3.47 17.33
CA VAL A 51 14.16 -2.13 16.83
C VAL A 51 14.66 -2.16 15.39
N HIS A 52 14.90 -3.34 14.85
CA HIS A 52 15.36 -3.56 13.49
C HIS A 52 14.42 -4.51 12.76
N ILE A 53 13.88 -4.10 11.63
CA ILE A 53 13.06 -4.93 10.75
C ILE A 53 13.82 -5.19 9.46
N GLN A 54 14.02 -6.45 9.11
CA GLN A 54 14.53 -6.87 7.81
C GLN A 54 13.37 -7.30 6.92
N GLY A 55 13.40 -6.86 5.69
CA GLY A 55 12.45 -7.23 4.65
C GLY A 55 13.04 -6.95 3.28
N THR A 56 12.24 -7.08 2.24
CA THR A 56 12.66 -6.85 0.87
C THR A 56 11.70 -5.90 0.15
N ALA A 57 12.20 -5.17 -0.83
CA ALA A 57 11.35 -4.39 -1.70
C ALA A 57 10.37 -5.33 -2.43
N ASN A 58 9.10 -4.97 -2.46
CA ASN A 58 8.00 -5.75 -3.03
C ASN A 58 7.80 -7.15 -2.40
N GLY A 59 8.46 -7.45 -1.29
CA GLY A 59 8.38 -8.76 -0.63
C GLY A 59 9.09 -9.88 -1.37
N TYR A 60 9.96 -9.58 -2.34
CA TYR A 60 10.64 -10.61 -3.13
C TYR A 60 11.57 -11.45 -2.26
N GLY A 61 11.60 -12.75 -2.49
CA GLY A 61 12.44 -13.68 -1.74
C GLY A 61 12.11 -15.13 -2.02
N GLU A 62 12.69 -16.01 -1.23
CA GLU A 62 12.47 -17.45 -1.36
C GLU A 62 11.01 -17.85 -1.08
N ARG A 63 10.54 -18.89 -1.75
CA ARG A 63 9.20 -19.47 -1.65
C ARG A 63 8.11 -18.40 -1.91
N CYS A 64 7.37 -17.98 -0.87
CA CYS A 64 6.32 -16.96 -0.98
C CYS A 64 6.85 -15.54 -0.76
N GLY A 65 8.15 -15.38 -0.49
CA GLY A 65 8.81 -14.11 -0.27
C GLY A 65 9.04 -13.76 1.20
N ASN A 66 9.44 -12.51 1.41
CA ASN A 66 9.78 -11.94 2.71
C ASN A 66 8.78 -10.83 3.09
N ALA A 67 8.94 -10.28 4.29
CA ALA A 67 8.19 -9.09 4.68
C ALA A 67 8.40 -7.94 3.68
N ASN A 68 7.30 -7.43 3.13
CA ASN A 68 7.32 -6.39 2.11
C ASN A 68 7.59 -5.01 2.73
N LEU A 69 8.78 -4.46 2.49
CA LEU A 69 9.15 -3.12 2.96
C LEU A 69 8.27 -2.01 2.37
N CYS A 70 7.71 -2.22 1.16
CA CYS A 70 6.77 -1.26 0.58
C CYS A 70 5.43 -1.20 1.34
N SER A 71 5.14 -2.16 2.22
CA SER A 71 4.01 -2.12 3.15
C SER A 71 4.44 -1.71 4.57
N ILE A 72 5.61 -2.15 5.03
CA ILE A 72 6.10 -1.89 6.39
C ILE A 72 6.45 -0.42 6.59
N ILE A 73 7.24 0.17 5.70
CA ILE A 73 7.72 1.55 5.82
C ILE A 73 6.56 2.55 5.94
N PRO A 74 5.58 2.58 5.00
CA PRO A 74 4.46 3.51 5.13
C PRO A 74 3.57 3.20 6.34
N THR A 75 3.45 1.95 6.75
CA THR A 75 2.70 1.59 7.97
C THR A 75 3.39 2.13 9.22
N LEU A 76 4.70 1.97 9.36
CA LEU A 76 5.48 2.54 10.47
C LEU A 76 5.35 4.07 10.51
N LYS A 77 5.57 4.74 9.37
CA LYS A 77 5.55 6.20 9.28
C LYS A 77 4.15 6.77 9.47
N LEU A 78 3.18 6.32 8.67
CA LEU A 78 1.86 6.95 8.56
C LEU A 78 0.83 6.45 9.58
N LYS A 79 1.00 5.23 10.12
CA LYS A 79 0.04 4.64 11.07
C LYS A 79 0.58 4.59 12.50
N LEU A 80 1.89 4.38 12.66
CA LEU A 80 2.51 4.24 13.98
C LEU A 80 3.34 5.46 14.38
N GLY A 81 3.51 6.47 13.50
CA GLY A 81 4.24 7.70 13.78
C GLY A 81 5.74 7.51 13.96
N VAL A 82 6.30 6.41 13.46
CA VAL A 82 7.74 6.11 13.55
C VAL A 82 8.49 6.88 12.47
N ASP A 83 9.44 7.69 12.84
CA ASP A 83 10.25 8.50 11.91
C ASP A 83 11.40 7.69 11.29
N CYS A 84 11.05 6.67 10.49
CA CYS A 84 12.01 5.76 9.86
C CYS A 84 12.53 6.25 8.50
N VAL A 85 11.82 7.16 7.83
CA VAL A 85 12.19 7.81 6.56
C VAL A 85 11.66 9.23 6.54
N SER A 86 12.26 10.13 5.71
CA SER A 86 11.68 11.46 5.47
C SER A 86 10.42 11.39 4.62
N ASP A 87 9.64 12.47 4.60
CA ASP A 87 8.42 12.53 3.80
C ASP A 87 8.74 12.49 2.29
N GLU A 88 9.84 13.12 1.85
CA GLU A 88 10.32 13.07 0.47
C GLU A 88 10.77 11.66 0.07
N GLN A 89 11.41 10.93 0.98
CA GLN A 89 11.77 9.53 0.76
C GLN A 89 10.52 8.65 0.64
N LEU A 90 9.52 8.89 1.49
CA LEU A 90 8.27 8.15 1.42
C LEU A 90 7.51 8.43 0.11
N GLN A 91 7.50 9.66 -0.38
CA GLN A 91 6.93 10.04 -1.68
C GLN A 91 7.60 9.35 -2.87
N SER A 92 8.83 8.86 -2.74
CA SER A 92 9.50 8.09 -3.78
C SER A 92 9.20 6.58 -3.75
N LEU A 93 8.42 6.10 -2.78
CA LEU A 93 8.22 4.66 -2.51
C LEU A 93 7.60 3.92 -3.70
N THR A 94 6.58 4.50 -4.35
CA THR A 94 5.93 3.87 -5.51
C THR A 94 6.88 3.72 -6.69
N ASP A 95 7.70 4.73 -6.96
CA ASP A 95 8.69 4.68 -8.04
C ASP A 95 9.82 3.71 -7.71
N ALA A 96 10.28 3.66 -6.45
CA ALA A 96 11.25 2.67 -6.00
C ALA A 96 10.73 1.23 -6.17
N SER A 97 9.46 0.98 -5.82
CA SER A 97 8.80 -0.32 -6.01
C SER A 97 8.80 -0.72 -7.50
N ARG A 98 8.41 0.19 -8.40
CA ARG A 98 8.38 -0.03 -9.85
C ARG A 98 9.79 -0.27 -10.41
N PHE A 99 10.75 0.52 -9.96
CA PHE A 99 12.14 0.39 -10.37
C PHE A 99 12.72 -0.98 -10.03
N VAL A 100 12.50 -1.45 -8.79
CA VAL A 100 12.94 -2.79 -8.37
C VAL A 100 12.26 -3.89 -9.18
N ALA A 101 10.94 -3.80 -9.42
CA ALA A 101 10.23 -4.76 -10.27
C ALA A 101 10.83 -4.81 -11.69
N SER A 102 11.13 -3.65 -12.26
CA SER A 102 11.76 -3.52 -13.59
C SER A 102 13.15 -4.19 -13.65
N ILE A 103 14.01 -3.95 -12.65
CA ILE A 103 15.34 -4.57 -12.59
C ILE A 103 15.24 -6.09 -12.46
N CYS A 104 14.27 -6.58 -11.68
CA CYS A 104 14.02 -8.00 -11.49
C CYS A 104 13.34 -8.65 -12.71
N ASN A 105 12.97 -7.88 -13.72
CA ASN A 105 12.17 -8.32 -14.87
C ASN A 105 10.85 -8.99 -14.43
N LEU A 106 10.22 -8.43 -13.40
CA LEU A 106 8.93 -8.85 -12.86
C LEU A 106 7.88 -7.76 -13.09
N ASN A 107 6.64 -8.16 -13.31
CA ASN A 107 5.53 -7.22 -13.27
C ASN A 107 5.22 -6.84 -11.82
N GLN A 108 5.11 -5.53 -11.54
CA GLN A 108 4.61 -5.08 -10.26
C GLN A 108 3.16 -5.57 -10.07
N ASP A 109 2.86 -6.11 -8.90
CA ASP A 109 1.49 -6.45 -8.55
C ASP A 109 0.62 -5.17 -8.52
N PRO A 110 -0.40 -5.06 -9.38
CA PRO A 110 -1.27 -3.89 -9.41
C PRO A 110 -2.07 -3.70 -8.10
N HIS A 111 -2.25 -4.75 -7.31
CA HIS A 111 -2.96 -4.73 -6.03
C HIS A 111 -2.03 -4.63 -4.81
N ALA A 112 -0.71 -4.48 -5.02
CA ALA A 112 0.23 -4.33 -3.92
C ALA A 112 -0.18 -3.15 -3.02
N PRO A 113 -0.28 -3.34 -1.69
CA PRO A 113 -0.63 -2.26 -0.77
C PRO A 113 0.27 -1.04 -0.95
N TYR A 114 -0.31 0.15 -0.87
CA TYR A 114 0.31 1.47 -1.03
C TYR A 114 0.88 1.79 -2.43
N VAL A 115 1.59 0.86 -3.08
CA VAL A 115 2.38 1.14 -4.29
C VAL A 115 1.76 0.61 -5.58
N GLY A 116 0.82 -0.31 -5.49
CA GLY A 116 0.15 -0.89 -6.65
C GLY A 116 -0.70 0.12 -7.41
N ALA A 117 -0.86 -0.07 -8.71
CA ALA A 117 -1.64 0.81 -9.57
C ALA A 117 -3.13 0.87 -9.17
N SER A 118 -3.64 -0.18 -8.52
CA SER A 118 -5.02 -0.29 -8.03
C SER A 118 -5.18 0.05 -6.55
N ALA A 119 -4.08 0.32 -5.81
CA ALA A 119 -4.12 0.54 -4.36
C ALA A 119 -5.05 1.71 -3.95
N PHE A 120 -5.18 2.71 -4.82
CA PHE A 120 -6.05 3.88 -4.63
C PHE A 120 -7.04 4.05 -5.79
N ALA A 121 -7.41 2.93 -6.43
CA ALA A 121 -8.38 2.93 -7.49
C ALA A 121 -9.78 2.62 -6.94
N HIS A 122 -10.75 3.45 -7.30
CA HIS A 122 -12.13 3.32 -6.88
C HIS A 122 -13.03 3.12 -8.10
N LYS A 123 -13.97 2.16 -8.02
CA LYS A 123 -15.04 2.04 -9.00
C LYS A 123 -15.99 3.22 -8.82
N ALA A 124 -16.36 3.80 -9.94
CA ALA A 124 -17.34 4.88 -10.00
C ALA A 124 -18.68 4.50 -9.34
N GLY A 125 -19.41 5.47 -8.86
CA GLY A 125 -20.69 5.32 -8.17
C GLY A 125 -20.71 6.12 -6.87
N TYR A 126 -21.35 5.59 -5.83
CA TYR A 126 -21.42 6.23 -4.51
C TYR A 126 -20.05 6.61 -3.93
N HIS A 127 -19.02 5.79 -4.19
CA HIS A 127 -17.65 6.02 -3.74
C HIS A 127 -17.05 7.30 -4.37
N ALA A 128 -17.26 7.52 -5.67
CA ALA A 128 -16.72 8.70 -6.36
C ALA A 128 -17.36 10.01 -5.84
N ASP A 129 -18.66 10.00 -5.52
CA ASP A 129 -19.32 11.20 -4.96
C ASP A 129 -18.90 11.49 -3.52
N ALA A 130 -18.73 10.45 -2.71
CA ALA A 130 -18.21 10.59 -1.34
C ALA A 130 -16.77 11.09 -1.33
N MET A 131 -15.89 10.54 -2.17
CA MET A 131 -14.50 10.98 -2.30
C MET A 131 -14.36 12.43 -2.82
N ARG A 132 -15.30 12.88 -3.66
CA ARG A 132 -15.33 14.28 -4.09
C ARG A 132 -15.64 15.25 -2.95
N LYS A 133 -16.45 14.81 -1.96
CA LYS A 133 -16.81 15.59 -0.77
C LYS A 133 -15.72 15.51 0.30
N ASP A 134 -15.20 14.31 0.52
CA ASP A 134 -14.10 14.04 1.45
C ASP A 134 -13.24 12.89 0.91
N PRO A 135 -12.06 13.17 0.31
CA PRO A 135 -11.17 12.14 -0.22
C PRO A 135 -10.76 11.09 0.83
N MET A 136 -10.66 11.49 2.11
CA MET A 136 -10.24 10.59 3.19
C MET A 136 -11.36 9.64 3.66
N SER A 137 -12.60 9.82 3.21
CA SER A 137 -13.71 8.92 3.57
C SER A 137 -13.53 7.48 3.07
N TYR A 138 -12.75 7.27 2.01
CA TYR A 138 -12.47 5.97 1.41
C TYR A 138 -10.97 5.67 1.22
N GLN A 139 -10.11 6.58 1.64
CA GLN A 139 -8.66 6.40 1.57
C GLN A 139 -8.10 6.35 2.99
N HIS A 140 -7.33 5.33 3.28
CA HIS A 140 -6.72 5.18 4.61
C HIS A 140 -5.47 6.05 4.80
N VAL A 141 -4.90 6.59 3.71
CA VAL A 141 -3.81 7.56 3.64
C VAL A 141 -3.96 8.38 2.36
N ALA A 142 -3.33 9.56 2.30
CA ALA A 142 -3.21 10.33 1.08
C ALA A 142 -2.29 9.60 0.08
N PRO A 143 -2.72 9.35 -1.17
CA PRO A 143 -1.93 8.59 -2.15
C PRO A 143 -0.57 9.21 -2.47
N ASP A 144 -0.50 10.53 -2.53
CA ASP A 144 0.71 11.29 -2.78
C ASP A 144 1.76 11.15 -1.69
N ALA A 145 1.36 10.84 -0.46
CA ALA A 145 2.30 10.56 0.63
C ALA A 145 3.24 9.37 0.33
N VAL A 146 2.82 8.46 -0.53
CA VAL A 146 3.62 7.30 -0.98
C VAL A 146 3.97 7.35 -2.48
N GLY A 147 3.80 8.52 -3.12
CA GLY A 147 4.06 8.74 -4.55
C GLY A 147 3.09 8.02 -5.47
N ASN A 148 1.91 7.66 -4.99
CA ASN A 148 0.85 7.07 -5.79
C ASN A 148 -0.24 8.10 -6.12
N GLN A 149 -1.27 7.71 -6.85
CA GLN A 149 -2.34 8.59 -7.30
C GLN A 149 -3.70 7.93 -7.11
N SER A 150 -4.68 8.74 -6.75
CA SER A 150 -6.07 8.32 -6.77
C SER A 150 -6.55 8.12 -8.22
N ARG A 151 -7.30 7.05 -8.47
CA ARG A 151 -7.84 6.72 -9.80
C ARG A 151 -9.31 6.35 -9.70
N ILE A 152 -10.10 6.89 -10.60
CA ILE A 152 -11.50 6.51 -10.77
C ILE A 152 -11.58 5.58 -11.99
N LEU A 153 -12.00 4.33 -11.75
CA LEU A 153 -12.20 3.36 -12.81
C LEU A 153 -13.61 3.51 -13.38
N ILE A 154 -13.70 3.68 -14.68
CA ILE A 154 -14.97 3.70 -15.39
C ILE A 154 -15.25 2.28 -15.92
N SER A 155 -16.47 1.83 -15.73
CA SER A 155 -17.00 0.58 -16.31
C SER A 155 -18.34 0.87 -16.96
N GLU A 156 -18.87 -0.07 -17.73
CA GLU A 156 -20.19 0.02 -18.36
C GLU A 156 -21.33 0.36 -17.36
N LEU A 157 -21.12 0.03 -16.07
CA LEU A 157 -22.06 0.35 -14.97
C LEU A 157 -21.76 1.68 -14.29
N SER A 158 -20.84 2.48 -14.81
CA SER A 158 -20.45 3.75 -14.20
C SER A 158 -21.53 4.80 -14.37
N GLY A 159 -21.91 5.45 -13.29
CA GLY A 159 -22.90 6.55 -13.31
C GLY A 159 -22.32 7.83 -13.92
N LYS A 160 -23.22 8.78 -14.21
CA LYS A 160 -22.89 10.10 -14.84
C LYS A 160 -21.75 10.85 -14.12
N ALA A 161 -21.69 10.80 -12.80
CA ALA A 161 -20.68 11.51 -12.02
C ALA A 161 -19.24 11.04 -12.28
N ALA A 162 -19.05 9.73 -12.53
CA ALA A 162 -17.75 9.17 -12.85
C ALA A 162 -17.27 9.55 -14.26
N ILE A 163 -18.20 9.53 -15.20
CA ILE A 163 -17.92 9.97 -16.59
C ILE A 163 -17.55 11.47 -16.58
N ALA A 164 -18.31 12.29 -15.85
CA ALA A 164 -18.02 13.71 -15.68
C ALA A 164 -16.62 13.96 -15.11
N SER A 165 -16.27 13.29 -14.03
CA SER A 165 -14.94 13.40 -13.40
C SER A 165 -13.80 12.99 -14.34
N ARG A 166 -14.01 11.96 -15.19
CA ARG A 166 -13.00 11.53 -16.14
C ARG A 166 -12.82 12.51 -17.30
N VAL A 167 -13.92 13.06 -17.79
CA VAL A 167 -13.91 14.06 -18.87
C VAL A 167 -13.21 15.33 -18.40
N GLU A 168 -13.51 15.78 -17.18
CA GLU A 168 -12.83 16.91 -16.53
C GLU A 168 -11.32 16.65 -16.36
N ALA A 169 -10.95 15.45 -15.90
CA ALA A 169 -9.54 15.04 -15.77
C ALA A 169 -8.80 14.96 -17.13
N MET A 170 -9.53 14.83 -18.24
CA MET A 170 -8.98 14.86 -19.60
C MET A 170 -8.97 16.31 -20.19
N GLY A 171 -9.36 17.32 -19.41
CA GLY A 171 -9.44 18.72 -19.86
C GLY A 171 -10.55 18.97 -20.89
N LEU A 172 -11.57 18.09 -20.94
CA LEU A 172 -12.71 18.21 -21.85
C LEU A 172 -13.92 18.77 -21.10
N GLU A 173 -14.65 19.68 -21.72
CA GLU A 173 -15.93 20.16 -21.18
C GLU A 173 -17.06 19.21 -21.56
N LEU A 174 -17.87 18.79 -20.60
CA LEU A 174 -19.13 18.10 -20.85
C LEU A 174 -20.12 19.11 -21.41
N GLY A 175 -20.42 19.03 -22.70
CA GLY A 175 -21.63 19.64 -23.26
C GLY A 175 -22.89 18.97 -22.70
N GLU A 176 -24.07 19.42 -23.12
CA GLU A 176 -25.38 18.98 -22.64
C GLU A 176 -25.55 17.47 -22.33
N PRO A 177 -26.48 17.06 -21.44
CA PRO A 177 -26.59 15.69 -20.86
C PRO A 177 -26.62 14.52 -21.84
N ASP A 178 -26.97 14.75 -23.09
CA ASP A 178 -27.05 13.70 -24.13
C ASP A 178 -25.67 13.25 -24.66
N ARG A 179 -24.66 14.12 -24.61
CA ARG A 179 -23.30 13.78 -25.10
C ARG A 179 -22.53 12.84 -24.14
N SER A 180 -22.84 12.86 -22.87
CA SER A 180 -22.19 11.99 -21.89
C SER A 180 -22.54 10.50 -22.11
N ARG A 181 -23.71 10.22 -22.65
CA ARG A 181 -24.16 8.87 -23.02
C ARG A 181 -23.46 8.34 -24.27
N THR A 182 -23.25 9.22 -25.23
CA THR A 182 -22.60 8.87 -26.51
C THR A 182 -21.13 8.57 -26.32
N ILE A 183 -20.42 9.29 -25.46
CA ILE A 183 -19.00 9.07 -25.15
C ILE A 183 -18.80 7.76 -24.38
N ALA A 184 -19.70 7.40 -23.46
CA ALA A 184 -19.63 6.15 -22.70
C ALA A 184 -19.87 4.89 -23.55
N LEU A 185 -20.49 5.01 -24.71
CA LEU A 185 -20.76 3.91 -25.66
C LEU A 185 -19.65 3.74 -26.71
N GLN A 186 -18.70 4.66 -26.79
CA GLN A 186 -17.61 4.63 -27.78
C GLN A 186 -16.22 4.32 -27.17
N MET A 187 -16.14 4.10 -25.89
CA MET A 187 -14.95 3.71 -25.13
C MET A 187 -15.07 2.27 -24.61
#